data_38f6c05d5661c5fa2f893331cac702f0
#
_entry.id   38f6c05d5661c5fa2f893331cac702f0
#
_cell.length_a   1.000
_cell.length_b   1.000
_cell.length_c   1.000
_cell.angle_alpha   90.00
_cell.angle_beta   90.00
_cell.angle_gamma   90.00
#
_symmetry.space_group_name_H-M   'P 1'
#
loop_
_entity.id
_entity.type
_entity.pdbx_description
1 polymer ?
#
loop_
_entity_poly.entity_id
_entity_poly.type
_entity_poly.pdbx_seq_one_letter_code
_entity_poly.pdbx_strand_id
1 'polypeptide(L)'
;MNPPIPQRPEYLLNDDQLTSRVVDLLVALEEMDADAVRALVDPDIEWRNTGLPSVKGRKSVERALTIVSHLITRYEVVEVLTMSTDHDTVSSRRREIIRIGWFALHLDVDGHYTFANGRLRVWDDRFSYRRLLRGLRFGPPTRT
;
A
#
# COMPACT_ATOMS: atom_id res chain seq x y z
N MET A 1 22.12 21.34 35.38
CA MET A 1 22.07 20.35 34.31
C MET A 1 20.64 20.14 33.91
N ASN A 2 20.30 20.42 32.67
CA ASN A 2 18.94 20.19 32.18
C ASN A 2 18.68 18.69 32.03
N PRO A 3 17.49 18.20 32.41
CA PRO A 3 17.16 16.82 32.14
C PRO A 3 17.21 16.55 30.62
N PRO A 4 17.61 15.35 30.20
CA PRO A 4 17.63 15.02 28.80
C PRO A 4 16.23 15.15 28.20
N ILE A 5 16.15 15.68 26.98
CA ILE A 5 14.91 15.72 26.22
C ILE A 5 14.45 14.29 26.01
N PRO A 6 13.18 13.95 26.34
CA PRO A 6 12.67 12.62 26.07
C PRO A 6 12.82 12.30 24.59
N GLN A 7 13.59 11.26 24.29
CA GLN A 7 13.73 10.82 22.92
C GLN A 7 12.70 9.77 22.60
N ARG A 8 12.25 9.78 21.34
CA ARG A 8 11.35 8.78 20.83
C ARG A 8 12.02 7.41 20.95
N PRO A 9 11.35 6.38 21.50
CA PRO A 9 11.90 5.03 21.53
C PRO A 9 12.37 4.58 20.14
N GLU A 10 13.43 3.79 20.07
CA GLU A 10 14.02 3.34 18.79
C GLU A 10 13.04 2.61 17.89
N TYR A 11 12.05 1.92 18.45
CA TYR A 11 11.05 1.22 17.67
C TYR A 11 9.95 2.15 17.12
N LEU A 12 9.90 3.41 17.56
CA LEU A 12 8.98 4.41 17.02
C LEU A 12 9.67 5.19 15.90
N LEU A 13 9.08 5.16 14.72
CA LEU A 13 9.63 5.83 13.56
C LEU A 13 9.23 7.31 13.56
N ASN A 14 10.11 8.18 13.07
CA ASN A 14 9.77 9.57 12.78
C ASN A 14 9.01 9.66 11.45
N ASP A 15 8.53 10.85 11.10
CA ASP A 15 7.71 11.05 9.91
C ASP A 15 8.42 10.64 8.61
N ASP A 16 9.71 10.96 8.47
CA ASP A 16 10.49 10.60 7.30
C ASP A 16 10.67 9.08 7.19
N GLN A 17 10.88 8.42 8.31
CA GLN A 17 10.99 6.96 8.36
C GLN A 17 9.65 6.29 8.01
N LEU A 18 8.53 6.81 8.53
CA LEU A 18 7.19 6.30 8.21
C LEU A 18 6.90 6.43 6.72
N THR A 19 7.16 7.59 6.16
CA THR A 19 7.01 7.84 4.71
C THR A 19 7.88 6.88 3.90
N SER A 20 9.12 6.71 4.30
CA SER A 20 10.07 5.79 3.65
C SER A 20 9.57 4.35 3.69
N ARG A 21 8.98 3.91 4.80
CA ARG A 21 8.39 2.56 4.93
C ARG A 21 7.24 2.35 3.94
N VAL A 22 6.40 3.37 3.75
CA VAL A 22 5.31 3.29 2.77
C VAL A 22 5.87 3.20 1.35
N VAL A 23 6.88 3.98 1.01
CA VAL A 23 7.56 3.89 -0.28
C VAL A 23 8.15 2.50 -0.48
N ASP A 24 8.82 1.95 0.52
CA ASP A 24 9.38 0.60 0.47
C ASP A 24 8.29 -0.46 0.23
N LEU A 25 7.13 -0.29 0.85
CA LEU A 25 5.97 -1.18 0.62
C LEU A 25 5.51 -1.11 -0.83
N LEU A 26 5.35 0.09 -1.39
CA LEU A 26 4.91 0.26 -2.77
C LEU A 26 5.91 -0.33 -3.76
N VAL A 27 7.20 -0.15 -3.52
CA VAL A 27 8.27 -0.76 -4.34
C VAL A 27 8.21 -2.29 -4.23
N ALA A 28 8.05 -2.83 -3.02
CA ALA A 28 7.94 -4.27 -2.81
C ALA A 28 6.74 -4.87 -3.56
N LEU A 29 5.63 -4.15 -3.61
CA LEU A 29 4.44 -4.58 -4.36
C LEU A 29 4.69 -4.56 -5.88
N GLU A 30 5.36 -3.53 -6.39
CA GLU A 30 5.73 -3.46 -7.81
C GLU A 30 6.65 -4.61 -8.22
N GLU A 31 7.58 -4.96 -7.34
CA GLU A 31 8.54 -6.05 -7.56
C GLU A 31 7.96 -7.42 -7.22
N MET A 32 6.75 -7.48 -6.64
CA MET A 32 6.12 -8.70 -6.14
C MET A 32 7.02 -9.45 -5.16
N ASP A 33 7.69 -8.70 -4.30
CA ASP A 33 8.64 -9.20 -3.30
C ASP A 33 7.95 -9.46 -1.97
N ALA A 34 7.49 -10.70 -1.79
CA ALA A 34 6.76 -11.11 -0.58
C ALA A 34 7.62 -10.99 0.69
N ASP A 35 8.91 -11.27 0.61
CA ASP A 35 9.81 -11.18 1.76
C ASP A 35 9.99 -9.74 2.22
N ALA A 36 10.08 -8.80 1.28
CA ALA A 36 10.16 -7.37 1.58
C ALA A 36 8.86 -6.88 2.25
N VAL A 37 7.69 -7.33 1.77
CA VAL A 37 6.41 -7.02 2.41
C VAL A 37 6.35 -7.58 3.82
N ARG A 38 6.77 -8.84 4.00
CA ARG A 38 6.80 -9.48 5.32
C ARG A 38 7.61 -8.70 6.33
N ALA A 39 8.74 -8.16 5.91
CA ALA A 39 9.63 -7.38 6.79
C ALA A 39 9.00 -6.08 7.28
N LEU A 40 8.05 -5.53 6.55
CA LEU A 40 7.41 -4.25 6.85
C LEU A 40 6.15 -4.38 7.70
N VAL A 41 5.47 -5.52 7.68
CA VAL A 41 4.15 -5.69 8.27
C VAL A 41 4.21 -6.30 9.67
N ASP A 42 3.29 -5.84 10.52
CA ASP A 42 3.08 -6.39 11.85
C ASP A 42 2.44 -7.79 11.74
N PRO A 43 2.75 -8.73 12.68
CA PRO A 43 2.07 -10.03 12.71
C PRO A 43 0.55 -9.94 12.74
N ASP A 44 0.00 -8.88 13.31
CA ASP A 44 -1.45 -8.65 13.43
C ASP A 44 -1.97 -7.63 12.42
N ILE A 45 -1.29 -7.48 11.29
CA ILE A 45 -1.71 -6.55 10.22
C ILE A 45 -3.16 -6.77 9.81
N GLU A 46 -3.85 -5.66 9.54
CA GLU A 46 -5.16 -5.67 8.89
C GLU A 46 -5.05 -4.94 7.56
N TRP A 47 -5.38 -5.64 6.48
CA TRP A 47 -5.40 -5.08 5.14
C TRP A 47 -6.84 -4.91 4.69
N ARG A 48 -7.22 -3.66 4.44
CA ARG A 48 -8.57 -3.28 4.01
C ARG A 48 -8.52 -2.76 2.59
N ASN A 49 -9.45 -3.22 1.78
CA ASN A 49 -9.67 -2.73 0.43
C ASN A 49 -11.15 -2.42 0.25
N THR A 50 -11.47 -1.32 -0.42
CA THR A 50 -12.85 -0.92 -0.65
C THR A 50 -13.67 -2.03 -1.30
N GLY A 51 -14.78 -2.40 -0.67
CA GLY A 51 -15.70 -3.40 -1.19
C GLY A 51 -15.27 -4.85 -1.02
N LEU A 52 -14.12 -5.11 -0.42
CA LEU A 52 -13.62 -6.44 -0.14
C LEU A 52 -13.57 -6.70 1.37
N PRO A 53 -13.70 -7.95 1.81
CA PRO A 53 -13.50 -8.28 3.21
C PRO A 53 -12.07 -7.95 3.66
N SER A 54 -11.93 -7.50 4.89
CA SER A 54 -10.60 -7.27 5.47
C SER A 54 -9.82 -8.58 5.61
N VAL A 55 -8.53 -8.51 5.34
CA VAL A 55 -7.60 -9.62 5.53
C VAL A 55 -6.81 -9.36 6.81
N LYS A 56 -6.86 -10.27 7.77
CA LYS A 56 -6.22 -10.10 9.07
C LYS A 56 -5.12 -11.12 9.28
N GLY A 57 -3.99 -10.64 9.80
CA GLY A 57 -2.82 -11.42 10.10
C GLY A 57 -1.82 -11.49 8.95
N ARG A 58 -0.54 -11.49 9.29
CA ARG A 58 0.56 -11.48 8.32
C ARG A 58 0.51 -12.66 7.35
N LYS A 59 0.25 -13.85 7.87
CA LYS A 59 0.17 -15.06 7.03
C LYS A 59 -0.99 -14.98 6.04
N SER A 60 -2.12 -14.44 6.45
CA SER A 60 -3.29 -14.26 5.58
C SER A 60 -3.03 -13.21 4.51
N VAL A 61 -2.35 -12.12 4.87
CA VAL A 61 -1.95 -11.08 3.90
C VAL A 61 -0.95 -11.65 2.88
N GLU A 62 0.05 -12.41 3.34
CA GLU A 62 1.01 -13.07 2.45
C GLU A 62 0.31 -14.02 1.47
N ARG A 63 -0.65 -14.79 1.96
CA ARG A 63 -1.44 -15.71 1.12
C ARG A 63 -2.28 -14.95 0.11
N ALA A 64 -2.93 -13.86 0.52
CA ALA A 64 -3.70 -13.01 -0.38
C ALA A 64 -2.83 -12.39 -1.46
N LEU A 65 -1.64 -11.88 -1.11
CA LEU A 65 -0.69 -11.33 -2.07
C LEU A 65 -0.18 -12.39 -3.05
N THR A 66 0.04 -13.61 -2.58
CA THR A 66 0.43 -14.72 -3.45
C THR A 66 -0.66 -15.02 -4.48
N ILE A 67 -1.92 -15.06 -4.05
CA ILE A 67 -3.06 -15.27 -4.96
C ILE A 67 -3.12 -14.13 -5.98
N VAL A 68 -3.03 -12.89 -5.52
CA VAL A 68 -3.04 -11.70 -6.40
C VAL A 68 -1.90 -11.76 -7.41
N SER A 69 -0.70 -12.16 -6.97
CA SER A 69 0.47 -12.23 -7.86
C SER A 69 0.31 -13.25 -9.00
N HIS A 70 -0.53 -14.25 -8.82
CA HIS A 70 -0.85 -15.22 -9.88
C HIS A 70 -1.93 -14.70 -10.85
N LEU A 71 -2.76 -13.76 -10.39
CA LEU A 71 -3.84 -13.18 -11.19
C LEU A 71 -3.40 -11.98 -12.01
N ILE A 72 -2.53 -11.15 -11.46
CA ILE A 72 -2.06 -9.95 -12.15
C ILE A 72 -0.71 -10.18 -12.81
N THR A 73 -0.60 -9.66 -14.05
CA THR A 73 0.64 -9.74 -14.83
C THR A 73 1.66 -8.71 -14.33
N ARG A 74 1.17 -7.52 -13.97
CA ARG A 74 2.01 -6.42 -13.54
C ARG A 74 1.25 -5.42 -12.69
N TYR A 75 1.90 -4.91 -11.66
CA TYR A 75 1.43 -3.82 -10.82
C TYR A 75 2.42 -2.65 -10.91
N GLU A 76 1.91 -1.45 -11.18
CA GLU A 76 2.73 -0.26 -11.32
C GLU A 76 2.13 0.89 -10.51
N VAL A 77 2.94 1.54 -9.69
CA VAL A 77 2.62 2.84 -9.12
C VAL A 77 3.11 3.90 -10.12
N VAL A 78 2.17 4.51 -10.83
CA VAL A 78 2.49 5.46 -11.90
C VAL A 78 2.95 6.79 -11.30
N GLU A 79 2.24 7.24 -10.27
CA GLU A 79 2.50 8.53 -9.65
C GLU A 79 1.98 8.55 -8.22
N VAL A 80 2.76 9.10 -7.32
CA VAL A 80 2.32 9.45 -5.97
C VAL A 80 2.00 10.94 -5.97
N LEU A 81 0.73 11.28 -5.89
CA LEU A 81 0.26 12.67 -5.96
C LEU A 81 0.49 13.42 -4.67
N THR A 82 0.19 12.79 -3.55
CA THR A 82 0.39 13.36 -2.21
C THR A 82 0.81 12.28 -1.24
N MET A 83 1.59 12.67 -0.25
CA MET A 83 1.93 11.83 0.89
C MET A 83 2.11 12.72 2.10
N SER A 84 1.38 12.43 3.17
CA SER A 84 1.43 13.18 4.42
C SER A 84 1.39 12.25 5.60
N THR A 85 1.93 12.70 6.73
CA THR A 85 2.00 11.91 7.96
C THR A 85 1.31 12.68 9.08
N ASP A 86 0.44 12.00 9.81
CA ASP A 86 -0.22 12.50 11.01
C ASP A 86 -0.08 11.43 12.10
N HIS A 87 0.71 11.72 13.13
CA HIS A 87 1.09 10.77 14.18
C HIS A 87 1.71 9.50 13.57
N ASP A 88 1.09 8.35 13.74
CA ASP A 88 1.58 7.07 13.23
C ASP A 88 0.91 6.64 11.93
N THR A 89 0.16 7.54 11.29
CA THR A 89 -0.57 7.24 10.06
C THR A 89 -0.02 8.06 8.91
N VAL A 90 0.34 7.36 7.83
CA VAL A 90 0.71 7.96 6.55
C VAL A 90 -0.50 7.89 5.64
N SER A 91 -0.83 9.00 5.01
CA SER A 91 -1.88 9.06 3.98
C SER A 91 -1.24 9.34 2.64
N SER A 92 -1.61 8.59 1.63
CA SER A 92 -1.12 8.81 0.27
C SER A 92 -2.27 8.81 -0.72
N ARG A 93 -2.14 9.65 -1.74
CA ARG A 93 -3.00 9.58 -2.92
C ARG A 93 -2.10 9.24 -4.09
N ARG A 94 -2.45 8.19 -4.81
CA ARG A 94 -1.62 7.69 -5.89
C ARG A 94 -2.44 7.20 -7.08
N ARG A 95 -1.80 7.19 -8.22
CA ARG A 95 -2.29 6.53 -9.43
C ARG A 95 -1.53 5.24 -9.64
N GLU A 96 -2.26 4.19 -9.94
CA GLU A 96 -1.66 2.90 -10.21
C GLU A 96 -2.33 2.20 -11.38
N ILE A 97 -1.60 1.28 -11.99
CA ILE A 97 -2.08 0.43 -13.06
C ILE A 97 -1.92 -1.02 -12.64
N ILE A 98 -3.00 -1.77 -12.72
CA ILE A 98 -2.99 -3.21 -12.55
C ILE A 98 -3.22 -3.85 -13.92
N ARG A 99 -2.27 -4.64 -14.38
CA ARG A 99 -2.37 -5.33 -15.66
C ARG A 99 -2.72 -6.80 -15.44
N ILE A 100 -3.76 -7.26 -16.15
CA ILE A 100 -4.22 -8.65 -16.12
C ILE A 100 -4.32 -9.09 -17.59
N GLY A 101 -3.30 -9.83 -18.07
CA GLY A 101 -3.20 -10.14 -19.48
C GLY A 101 -3.14 -8.88 -20.33
N TRP A 102 -4.11 -8.69 -21.22
CA TRP A 102 -4.19 -7.50 -22.06
C TRP A 102 -5.03 -6.36 -21.47
N PHE A 103 -5.65 -6.59 -20.31
CA PHE A 103 -6.37 -5.56 -19.57
C PHE A 103 -5.44 -4.66 -18.76
N ALA A 104 -5.76 -3.40 -18.70
CA ALA A 104 -5.11 -2.44 -17.80
C ALA A 104 -6.17 -1.69 -17.01
N LEU A 105 -6.15 -1.83 -15.69
CA LEU A 105 -6.99 -1.09 -14.76
C LEU A 105 -6.20 0.12 -14.25
N HIS A 106 -6.72 1.31 -14.56
CA HIS A 106 -6.13 2.56 -14.05
C HIS A 106 -6.90 2.99 -12.82
N LEU A 107 -6.25 3.02 -11.69
CA LEU A 107 -6.87 3.28 -10.39
C LEU A 107 -6.32 4.54 -9.78
N ASP A 108 -7.20 5.31 -9.13
CA ASP A 108 -6.81 6.30 -8.15
C ASP A 108 -7.08 5.71 -6.77
N VAL A 109 -6.08 5.69 -5.93
CA VAL A 109 -6.13 5.04 -4.63
C VAL A 109 -5.76 6.03 -3.54
N ASP A 110 -6.61 6.12 -2.52
CA ASP A 110 -6.29 6.79 -1.27
C ASP A 110 -5.88 5.72 -0.26
N GLY A 111 -4.60 5.69 0.06
CA GLY A 111 -4.03 4.74 1.00
C GLY A 111 -3.81 5.37 2.36
N HIS A 112 -4.16 4.64 3.41
CA HIS A 112 -3.91 5.00 4.80
C HIS A 112 -3.14 3.88 5.46
N TYR A 113 -1.98 4.21 6.01
CA TYR A 113 -1.04 3.24 6.56
C TYR A 113 -0.77 3.60 8.02
N THR A 114 -1.25 2.78 8.94
CA THR A 114 -1.06 3.00 10.37
C THR A 114 0.00 2.05 10.89
N PHE A 115 1.02 2.62 11.53
CA PHE A 115 2.15 1.87 12.08
C PHE A 115 2.02 1.70 13.59
N ALA A 116 2.45 0.57 14.08
CA ALA A 116 2.56 0.28 15.50
C ALA A 116 3.92 -0.37 15.75
N ASN A 117 4.69 0.18 16.68
CA ASN A 117 6.03 -0.32 17.02
C ASN A 117 6.95 -0.44 15.79
N GLY A 118 6.84 0.51 14.85
CA GLY A 118 7.66 0.57 13.66
C GLY A 118 7.23 -0.35 12.51
N ARG A 119 6.12 -1.08 12.66
CA ARG A 119 5.61 -2.00 11.66
C ARG A 119 4.20 -1.62 11.21
N LEU A 120 3.88 -1.93 9.97
CA LEU A 120 2.57 -1.63 9.39
C LEU A 120 1.49 -2.50 10.04
N ARG A 121 0.56 -1.85 10.77
CA ARG A 121 -0.51 -2.50 11.52
C ARG A 121 -1.85 -2.46 10.82
N VAL A 122 -2.15 -1.35 10.11
CA VAL A 122 -3.36 -1.22 9.30
C VAL A 122 -2.95 -0.66 7.95
N TRP A 123 -3.37 -1.35 6.91
CA TRP A 123 -3.17 -0.97 5.52
C TRP A 123 -4.55 -0.84 4.88
N ASP A 124 -4.99 0.40 4.68
CA ASP A 124 -6.33 0.71 4.22
C ASP A 124 -6.26 1.42 2.87
N ASP A 125 -6.55 0.69 1.81
CA ASP A 125 -6.59 1.22 0.44
C ASP A 125 -8.03 1.45 0.02
N ARG A 126 -8.35 2.70 -0.31
CA ARG A 126 -9.68 3.10 -0.74
C ARG A 126 -9.66 3.46 -2.20
N PHE A 127 -10.45 2.72 -2.97
CA PHE A 127 -10.63 2.96 -4.39
C PHE A 127 -11.89 3.77 -4.64
N SER A 128 -11.84 4.63 -5.66
CA SER A 128 -13.04 5.25 -6.18
C SER A 128 -13.67 4.33 -7.22
N TYR A 129 -14.80 3.72 -6.93
CA TYR A 129 -15.50 2.84 -7.87
C TYR A 129 -15.80 3.54 -9.21
N ARG A 130 -16.19 4.80 -9.16
CA ARG A 130 -16.45 5.58 -10.38
C ARG A 130 -15.20 5.70 -11.24
N ARG A 131 -14.05 5.89 -10.62
CA ARG A 131 -12.76 5.96 -11.31
C ARG A 131 -12.29 4.59 -11.76
N LEU A 132 -12.59 3.55 -11.00
CA LEU A 132 -12.32 2.18 -11.39
C LEU A 132 -13.05 1.85 -12.70
N LEU A 133 -14.35 2.19 -12.80
CA LEU A 133 -15.12 2.00 -14.04
C LEU A 133 -14.55 2.79 -15.21
N ARG A 134 -14.09 4.02 -14.99
CA ARG A 134 -13.44 4.83 -16.02
C ARG A 134 -12.09 4.29 -16.43
N GLY A 135 -11.39 3.66 -15.48
CA GLY A 135 -10.08 3.07 -15.71
C GLY A 135 -10.15 1.72 -16.41
N LEU A 136 -11.32 1.09 -16.44
CA LEU A 136 -11.49 -0.23 -17.06
C LEU A 136 -11.57 -0.06 -18.58
N ARG A 137 -10.61 -0.66 -19.27
CA ARG A 137 -10.56 -0.64 -20.74
C ARG A 137 -10.68 -2.05 -21.27
N PHE A 138 -11.62 -2.25 -22.18
CA PHE A 138 -11.85 -3.52 -22.86
C PHE A 138 -11.37 -3.41 -24.30
N GLY A 139 -10.61 -4.41 -24.72
CA GLY A 139 -10.10 -4.46 -26.07
C GLY A 139 -8.80 -3.68 -26.27
N PRO A 140 -8.27 -3.66 -27.50
CA PRO A 140 -7.07 -2.91 -27.80
C PRO A 140 -7.29 -1.41 -27.55
N PRO A 141 -6.21 -0.67 -27.17
CA PRO A 141 -6.36 0.75 -26.91
C PRO A 141 -6.95 1.45 -28.12
N THR A 142 -8.00 2.22 -27.86
CA THR A 142 -8.60 3.05 -28.90
C THR A 142 -7.65 4.19 -29.23
N ARG A 143 -7.40 4.37 -30.50
CA ARG A 143 -6.63 5.54 -30.94
C ARG A 143 -7.50 6.78 -30.74
N THR A 144 -6.96 7.69 -30.02
CA THR A 144 -7.50 9.04 -29.91
C THR A 144 -6.72 9.97 -30.79
#